data_68656a96c4b5ffe842eb2a5fabf9bbbc
#
_entry.id   68656a96c4b5ffe842eb2a5fabf9bbbc
#
_cell.length_a   1.000
_cell.length_b   1.000
_cell.length_c   1.000
_cell.angle_alpha   90.00
_cell.angle_beta   90.00
_cell.angle_gamma   90.00
#
_symmetry.space_group_name_H-M   'P 1'
#
loop_
_entity.id
_entity.type
_entity.pdbx_description
1 polymer ?
#
loop_
_entity_poly.entity_id
_entity_poly.type
_entity_poly.pdbx_seq_one_letter_code
_entity_poly.pdbx_strand_id
1 'polypeptide(L)'
;MLSLCLAAQLFGAIFLFSAQGRVLPRYRQALLISGTVCGIAAYHYFRIFESFKMAFTTDAAGGKGIYTQAAGHSFNEGYRYVDWLLTVPLLLAELIVVLALARKLQTALLVRLIPASALMIALGYPGEISHDIMTRNIWGWLSTIPFLYILYVLFVELTKSLDRQPPQVRKLVSNMRLLLLGTWGVYPIAYLIPVLGFDGADAWVGKQIGYSIADITAKVLYGILIYNIARLKSFADDVAFAEHELHEVEAAVARAAK
;
A
#
# COMPACT_ATOMS: atom_id res chain seq x y z
N MET A 1 -6.53 -9.60 13.24
CA MET A 1 -6.12 -8.62 12.20
C MET A 1 -4.79 -8.97 11.54
N LEU A 2 -3.67 -9.17 12.27
CA LEU A 2 -2.35 -9.42 11.67
C LEU A 2 -2.33 -10.64 10.73
N SER A 3 -2.95 -11.76 11.13
CA SER A 3 -3.08 -12.95 10.27
C SER A 3 -3.93 -12.70 9.01
N LEU A 4 -5.00 -11.90 9.14
CA LEU A 4 -5.80 -11.48 7.99
C LEU A 4 -4.99 -10.64 7.01
N CYS A 5 -4.16 -9.71 7.52
CA CYS A 5 -3.27 -8.91 6.69
C CYS A 5 -2.25 -9.78 5.95
N LEU A 6 -1.62 -10.71 6.66
CA LEU A 6 -0.69 -11.67 6.05
C LEU A 6 -1.36 -12.42 4.89
N ALA A 7 -2.54 -12.99 5.13
CA ALA A 7 -3.28 -13.73 4.12
C ALA A 7 -3.68 -12.84 2.93
N ALA A 8 -4.24 -11.66 3.19
CA ALA A 8 -4.65 -10.72 2.14
C ALA A 8 -3.46 -10.31 1.26
N GLN A 9 -2.32 -9.97 1.87
CA GLN A 9 -1.11 -9.57 1.16
C GLN A 9 -0.53 -10.74 0.34
N LEU A 10 -0.46 -11.95 0.92
CA LEU A 10 0.07 -13.13 0.24
C LEU A 10 -0.78 -13.49 -1.00
N PHE A 11 -2.10 -13.59 -0.82
CA PHE A 11 -2.98 -13.92 -1.93
C PHE A 11 -3.13 -12.77 -2.93
N GLY A 12 -3.02 -11.52 -2.49
CA GLY A 12 -2.90 -10.35 -3.36
C GLY A 12 -1.67 -10.44 -4.26
N ALA A 13 -0.51 -10.82 -3.71
CA ALA A 13 0.71 -11.05 -4.49
C ALA A 13 0.53 -12.15 -5.53
N ILE A 14 0.00 -13.32 -5.13
CA ILE A 14 -0.25 -14.45 -6.04
C ILE A 14 -1.19 -14.03 -7.17
N PHE A 15 -2.30 -13.35 -6.85
CA PHE A 15 -3.24 -12.84 -7.85
C PHE A 15 -2.56 -11.91 -8.86
N LEU A 16 -1.81 -10.90 -8.40
CA LEU A 16 -1.19 -9.90 -9.25
C LEU A 16 -0.09 -10.51 -10.15
N PHE A 17 0.71 -11.45 -9.63
CA PHE A 17 1.68 -12.18 -10.45
C PHE A 17 1.01 -13.07 -11.50
N SER A 18 -0.10 -13.73 -11.15
CA SER A 18 -0.84 -14.59 -12.07
C SER A 18 -1.61 -13.79 -13.14
N ALA A 19 -2.01 -12.56 -12.83
CA ALA A 19 -2.82 -11.73 -13.72
C ALA A 19 -2.03 -11.05 -14.86
N GLN A 20 -0.69 -11.20 -14.91
CA GLN A 20 0.15 -10.55 -15.92
C GLN A 20 -0.18 -10.95 -17.36
N GLY A 21 -0.63 -12.19 -17.58
CA GLY A 21 -1.05 -12.66 -18.91
C GLY A 21 -2.29 -11.95 -19.44
N ARG A 22 -3.08 -11.32 -18.57
CA ARG A 22 -4.36 -10.66 -18.87
C ARG A 22 -4.23 -9.16 -19.20
N VAL A 23 -3.01 -8.70 -19.44
CA VAL A 23 -2.69 -7.34 -19.85
C VAL A 23 -1.59 -7.34 -20.90
N LEU A 24 -1.54 -6.30 -21.75
CA LEU A 24 -0.48 -6.15 -22.74
C LEU A 24 0.92 -6.09 -22.09
N PRO A 25 1.97 -6.60 -22.75
CA PRO A 25 3.33 -6.68 -22.21
C PRO A 25 3.83 -5.36 -21.58
N ARG A 26 3.49 -4.22 -22.16
CA ARG A 26 3.91 -2.90 -21.69
C ARG A 26 3.33 -2.49 -20.33
N TYR A 27 2.25 -3.15 -19.87
CA TYR A 27 1.60 -2.90 -18.57
C TYR A 27 1.98 -3.94 -17.50
N ARG A 28 2.62 -5.06 -17.88
CA ARG A 28 2.98 -6.15 -16.97
C ARG A 28 3.92 -5.70 -15.85
N GLN A 29 4.81 -4.73 -16.15
CA GLN A 29 5.73 -4.21 -15.14
C GLN A 29 5.00 -3.59 -13.94
N ALA A 30 3.86 -2.91 -14.15
CA ALA A 30 3.08 -2.37 -13.05
C ALA A 30 2.54 -3.49 -12.14
N LEU A 31 2.01 -4.58 -12.72
CA LEU A 31 1.52 -5.72 -11.96
C LEU A 31 2.65 -6.46 -11.22
N LEU A 32 3.84 -6.56 -11.84
CA LEU A 32 5.03 -7.11 -11.16
C LEU A 32 5.38 -6.29 -9.92
N ILE A 33 5.36 -4.98 -10.01
CA ILE A 33 5.62 -4.08 -8.89
C ILE A 33 4.54 -4.26 -7.82
N SER A 34 3.25 -4.25 -8.19
CA SER A 34 2.12 -4.46 -7.26
C SER A 34 2.23 -5.82 -6.54
N GLY A 35 2.53 -6.90 -7.27
CA GLY A 35 2.75 -8.22 -6.68
C GLY A 35 3.94 -8.23 -5.72
N THR A 36 5.02 -7.53 -6.06
CA THR A 36 6.21 -7.38 -5.21
C THR A 36 5.88 -6.61 -3.93
N VAL A 37 5.13 -5.51 -4.03
CA VAL A 37 4.63 -4.75 -2.86
C VAL A 37 3.85 -5.64 -1.91
N CYS A 38 2.89 -6.39 -2.42
CA CYS A 38 2.10 -7.33 -1.60
C CYS A 38 2.97 -8.45 -1.02
N GLY A 39 3.94 -8.99 -1.77
CA GLY A 39 4.87 -10.02 -1.30
C GLY A 39 5.77 -9.53 -0.16
N ILE A 40 6.35 -8.33 -0.28
CA ILE A 40 7.14 -7.68 0.78
C ILE A 40 6.27 -7.48 2.03
N ALA A 41 5.07 -6.95 1.85
CA ALA A 41 4.14 -6.73 2.97
C ALA A 41 3.71 -8.04 3.64
N ALA A 42 3.45 -9.11 2.88
CA ALA A 42 3.15 -10.42 3.45
C ALA A 42 4.28 -10.91 4.36
N TYR A 43 5.55 -10.81 3.92
CA TYR A 43 6.70 -11.18 4.73
C TYR A 43 6.78 -10.34 6.02
N HIS A 44 6.61 -9.02 5.93
CA HIS A 44 6.69 -8.17 7.12
C HIS A 44 5.50 -8.39 8.07
N TYR A 45 4.29 -8.64 7.57
CA TYR A 45 3.16 -9.02 8.41
C TYR A 45 3.36 -10.37 9.11
N PHE A 46 4.06 -11.31 8.49
CA PHE A 46 4.52 -12.52 9.19
C PHE A 46 5.46 -12.17 10.35
N ARG A 47 6.46 -11.31 10.12
CA ARG A 47 7.40 -10.86 11.17
C ARG A 47 6.70 -10.06 12.29
N ILE A 48 5.73 -9.21 11.94
CA ILE A 48 4.90 -8.46 12.89
C ILE A 48 4.07 -9.42 13.73
N PHE A 49 3.48 -10.44 13.12
CA PHE A 49 2.70 -11.45 13.81
C PHE A 49 3.55 -12.27 14.78
N GLU A 50 4.74 -12.70 14.39
CA GLU A 50 5.70 -13.37 15.27
C GLU A 50 6.15 -12.45 16.43
N SER A 51 6.45 -11.19 16.15
CA SER A 51 6.78 -10.20 17.18
C SER A 51 5.63 -10.00 18.18
N PHE A 52 4.38 -9.98 17.71
CA PHE A 52 3.20 -9.91 18.57
C PHE A 52 3.12 -11.14 19.50
N LYS A 53 3.30 -12.36 18.98
CA LYS A 53 3.25 -13.60 19.74
C LYS A 53 4.35 -13.68 20.81
N MET A 54 5.51 -13.09 20.54
CA MET A 54 6.61 -13.03 21.53
C MET A 54 6.38 -11.94 22.57
N ALA A 55 5.81 -10.81 22.19
CA ALA A 55 5.64 -9.66 23.08
C ALA A 55 4.43 -9.76 24.00
N PHE A 56 3.44 -10.58 23.66
CA PHE A 56 2.19 -10.68 24.43
C PHE A 56 1.81 -12.14 24.73
N THR A 57 1.39 -12.38 25.98
CA THR A 57 0.84 -13.65 26.43
C THR A 57 -0.64 -13.51 26.81
N THR A 58 -1.39 -14.60 26.77
CA THR A 58 -2.79 -14.64 27.20
C THR A 58 -3.02 -15.83 28.13
N ASP A 59 -3.77 -15.63 29.23
CA ASP A 59 -4.09 -16.65 30.21
C ASP A 59 -5.24 -17.57 29.78
N ALA A 60 -5.94 -17.23 28.71
CA ALA A 60 -7.10 -17.97 28.25
C ALA A 60 -6.77 -19.00 27.17
N ALA A 61 -7.16 -20.22 27.39
CA ALA A 61 -7.20 -21.27 26.38
C ALA A 61 -8.10 -20.80 25.21
N GLY A 62 -7.55 -20.79 24.00
CA GLY A 62 -8.27 -20.36 22.79
C GLY A 62 -8.20 -18.87 22.47
N GLY A 63 -7.34 -18.08 23.13
CA GLY A 63 -7.04 -16.69 22.76
C GLY A 63 -8.14 -15.67 23.03
N LYS A 64 -9.11 -15.97 23.87
CA LYS A 64 -10.18 -15.06 24.28
C LYS A 64 -9.88 -14.32 25.61
N GLY A 65 -8.65 -14.33 26.05
CA GLY A 65 -8.23 -13.68 27.28
C GLY A 65 -7.67 -12.28 27.09
N ILE A 66 -7.37 -11.64 28.20
CA ILE A 66 -6.63 -10.38 28.22
C ILE A 66 -5.18 -10.68 27.86
N TYR A 67 -4.67 -9.97 26.86
CA TYR A 67 -3.26 -10.02 26.51
C TYR A 67 -2.44 -9.15 27.46
N THR A 68 -1.39 -9.73 28.04
CA THR A 68 -0.42 -9.03 28.88
C THR A 68 0.95 -9.06 28.22
N GLN A 69 1.74 -8.01 28.45
CA GLN A 69 3.10 -7.97 27.91
C GLN A 69 3.97 -9.03 28.57
N ALA A 70 4.66 -9.83 27.76
CA ALA A 70 5.58 -10.85 28.23
C ALA A 70 6.84 -10.18 28.82
N ALA A 71 7.35 -10.70 29.94
CA ALA A 71 8.54 -10.19 30.59
C ALA A 71 9.76 -10.29 29.64
N GLY A 72 10.49 -9.20 29.49
CA GLY A 72 11.71 -9.16 28.67
C GLY A 72 11.50 -9.10 27.16
N HIS A 73 10.26 -9.03 26.70
CA HIS A 73 9.94 -8.93 25.28
C HIS A 73 9.13 -7.66 24.96
N SER A 74 9.48 -6.98 23.89
CA SER A 74 8.75 -5.83 23.38
C SER A 74 8.29 -6.08 21.94
N PHE A 75 7.15 -5.49 21.58
CA PHE A 75 6.68 -5.50 20.20
C PHE A 75 7.58 -4.62 19.34
N ASN A 76 8.02 -5.14 18.19
CA ASN A 76 8.94 -4.43 17.29
C ASN A 76 8.19 -3.68 16.20
N GLU A 77 7.99 -2.38 16.39
CA GLU A 77 7.39 -1.47 15.39
C GLU A 77 8.28 -1.28 14.14
N GLY A 78 9.57 -1.56 14.24
CA GLY A 78 10.52 -1.40 13.13
C GLY A 78 10.17 -2.23 11.89
N TYR A 79 9.52 -3.38 12.06
CA TYR A 79 9.09 -4.20 10.91
C TYR A 79 8.11 -3.46 9.99
N ARG A 80 7.24 -2.58 10.52
CA ARG A 80 6.34 -1.76 9.71
C ARG A 80 7.11 -0.70 8.92
N TYR A 81 8.07 -0.04 9.58
CA TYR A 81 8.85 1.00 8.92
C TYR A 81 9.74 0.45 7.82
N VAL A 82 10.30 -0.76 8.00
CA VAL A 82 11.04 -1.45 6.92
C VAL A 82 10.11 -1.83 5.78
N ASP A 83 8.91 -2.36 6.07
CA ASP A 83 7.88 -2.61 5.06
C ASP A 83 7.56 -1.35 4.27
N TRP A 84 7.23 -0.26 4.94
CA TRP A 84 6.86 1.00 4.29
C TRP A 84 8.01 1.62 3.51
N LEU A 85 9.25 1.54 4.02
CA LEU A 85 10.44 2.06 3.33
C LEU A 85 10.64 1.36 1.96
N LEU A 86 10.32 0.09 1.87
CA LEU A 86 10.40 -0.68 0.64
C LEU A 86 9.16 -0.53 -0.23
N THR A 87 7.97 -0.57 0.36
CA THR A 87 6.71 -0.65 -0.39
C THR A 87 6.17 0.70 -0.84
N VAL A 88 6.30 1.78 -0.05
CA VAL A 88 5.73 3.09 -0.40
C VAL A 88 6.37 3.70 -1.66
N PRO A 89 7.70 3.64 -1.87
CA PRO A 89 8.30 4.03 -3.15
C PRO A 89 7.78 3.21 -4.33
N LEU A 90 7.55 1.90 -4.13
CA LEU A 90 7.03 1.02 -5.18
C LEU A 90 5.57 1.31 -5.51
N LEU A 91 4.72 1.65 -4.52
CA LEU A 91 3.32 2.07 -4.74
C LEU A 91 3.24 3.32 -5.64
N LEU A 92 4.14 4.26 -5.47
CA LEU A 92 4.23 5.42 -6.35
C LEU A 92 4.76 5.05 -7.74
N ALA A 93 5.75 4.16 -7.78
CA ALA A 93 6.32 3.70 -9.03
C ALA A 93 5.30 2.95 -9.91
N GLU A 94 4.49 2.04 -9.34
CA GLU A 94 3.50 1.27 -10.11
C GLU A 94 2.42 2.16 -10.72
N LEU A 95 1.98 3.21 -9.98
CA LEU A 95 1.03 4.20 -10.51
C LEU A 95 1.62 4.93 -11.73
N ILE A 96 2.86 5.38 -11.64
CA ILE A 96 3.52 6.11 -12.74
C ILE A 96 3.77 5.17 -13.93
N VAL A 97 4.16 3.93 -13.68
CA VAL A 97 4.45 2.94 -14.73
C VAL A 97 3.19 2.51 -15.47
N VAL A 98 2.06 2.25 -14.76
CA VAL A 98 0.80 1.82 -15.40
C VAL A 98 0.23 2.88 -16.33
N LEU A 99 0.50 4.16 -16.07
CA LEU A 99 0.04 5.25 -16.93
C LEU A 99 0.76 5.29 -18.28
N ALA A 100 1.90 4.62 -18.42
CA ALA A 100 2.72 4.57 -19.63
C ALA A 100 2.94 5.97 -20.24
N LEU A 101 3.35 6.91 -19.39
CA LEU A 101 3.65 8.29 -19.78
C LEU A 101 4.87 8.35 -20.70
N ALA A 102 5.06 9.46 -21.40
CA ALA A 102 6.28 9.71 -22.16
C ALA A 102 7.51 9.52 -21.25
N ARG A 103 8.54 8.79 -21.74
CA ARG A 103 9.71 8.35 -20.96
C ARG A 103 10.36 9.47 -20.12
N LYS A 104 10.51 10.67 -20.71
CA LYS A 104 11.09 11.82 -20.00
C LYS A 104 10.26 12.22 -18.78
N LEU A 105 8.94 12.27 -18.93
CA LEU A 105 8.01 12.62 -17.84
C LEU A 105 7.97 11.52 -16.78
N GLN A 106 7.87 10.27 -17.20
CA GLN A 106 7.88 9.12 -16.31
C GLN A 106 9.15 9.11 -15.43
N THR A 107 10.32 9.25 -16.04
CA THR A 107 11.60 9.31 -15.31
C THR A 107 11.65 10.51 -14.35
N ALA A 108 11.21 11.68 -14.79
CA ALA A 108 11.20 12.88 -13.95
C ALA A 108 10.30 12.75 -12.72
N LEU A 109 9.16 12.05 -12.83
CA LEU A 109 8.28 11.77 -11.70
C LEU A 109 8.91 10.73 -10.75
N LEU A 110 9.44 9.63 -11.28
CA LEU A 110 10.05 8.56 -10.47
C LEU A 110 11.26 9.05 -9.68
N VAL A 111 12.17 9.80 -10.30
CA VAL A 111 13.38 10.34 -9.63
C VAL A 111 13.04 11.30 -8.49
N ARG A 112 11.88 11.93 -8.51
CA ARG A 112 11.41 12.83 -7.44
C ARG A 112 10.59 12.10 -6.38
N LEU A 113 9.66 11.25 -6.80
CA LEU A 113 8.72 10.60 -5.88
C LEU A 113 9.37 9.48 -5.06
N ILE A 114 10.26 8.67 -5.65
CA ILE A 114 10.91 7.56 -4.94
C ILE A 114 11.77 8.07 -3.79
N PRO A 115 12.71 9.02 -3.97
CA PRO A 115 13.48 9.55 -2.85
C PRO A 115 12.63 10.30 -1.82
N ALA A 116 11.61 11.06 -2.27
CA ALA A 116 10.73 11.78 -1.36
C ALA A 116 9.97 10.82 -0.44
N SER A 117 9.45 9.70 -0.97
CA SER A 117 8.74 8.71 -0.17
C SER A 117 9.67 7.94 0.77
N ALA A 118 10.86 7.57 0.33
CA ALA A 118 11.85 6.95 1.19
C ALA A 118 12.26 7.89 2.34
N LEU A 119 12.50 9.18 2.04
CA LEU A 119 12.82 10.20 3.03
C LEU A 119 11.67 10.40 4.03
N MET A 120 10.41 10.45 3.57
CA MET A 120 9.23 10.56 4.42
C MET A 120 9.22 9.44 5.48
N ILE A 121 9.41 8.20 5.08
CA ILE A 121 9.40 7.05 6.00
C ILE A 121 10.61 7.09 6.93
N ALA A 122 11.82 7.36 6.42
CA ALA A 122 13.04 7.43 7.21
C ALA A 122 12.98 8.51 8.29
N LEU A 123 12.40 9.68 7.98
CA LEU A 123 12.22 10.78 8.94
C LEU A 123 11.12 10.46 9.97
N GLY A 124 10.11 9.67 9.65
CA GLY A 124 9.06 9.31 10.61
C GLY A 124 9.54 8.34 11.70
N TYR A 125 10.49 7.47 11.38
CA TYR A 125 10.90 6.38 12.27
C TYR A 125 11.49 6.82 13.63
N PRO A 126 12.44 7.78 13.71
CA PRO A 126 12.99 8.21 14.99
C PRO A 126 11.93 8.75 15.95
N GLY A 127 10.92 9.44 15.44
CA GLY A 127 9.80 9.91 16.25
C GLY A 127 8.88 8.79 16.71
N GLU A 128 8.64 7.75 15.86
CA GLU A 128 7.78 6.62 16.23
C GLU A 128 8.34 5.83 17.41
N ILE A 129 9.64 5.60 17.45
CA ILE A 129 10.29 4.86 18.54
C ILE A 129 10.59 5.71 19.79
N SER A 130 10.41 7.03 19.69
CA SER A 130 10.68 7.94 20.82
C SER A 130 9.52 7.95 21.82
N HIS A 131 9.85 7.96 23.11
CA HIS A 131 8.92 8.22 24.21
C HIS A 131 8.81 9.72 24.53
N ASP A 132 9.74 10.56 24.01
CA ASP A 132 9.69 11.99 24.19
C ASP A 132 8.78 12.65 23.17
N ILE A 133 7.76 13.38 23.66
CA ILE A 133 6.74 14.03 22.84
C ILE A 133 7.35 15.11 21.92
N MET A 134 8.37 15.84 22.39
CA MET A 134 9.02 16.89 21.60
C MET A 134 9.78 16.27 20.42
N THR A 135 10.55 15.24 20.66
CA THR A 135 11.26 14.46 19.63
C THR A 135 10.28 13.88 18.62
N ARG A 136 9.18 13.28 19.09
CA ARG A 136 8.11 12.77 18.22
C ARG A 136 7.52 13.86 17.33
N ASN A 137 7.21 15.02 17.88
CA ASN A 137 6.69 16.16 17.13
C ASN A 137 7.68 16.65 16.06
N ILE A 138 8.94 16.85 16.39
CA ILE A 138 9.97 17.34 15.46
C ILE A 138 10.08 16.39 14.26
N TRP A 139 10.26 15.10 14.50
CA TRP A 139 10.40 14.13 13.43
C TRP A 139 9.12 13.93 12.62
N GLY A 140 7.95 14.03 13.26
CA GLY A 140 6.66 14.01 12.58
C GLY A 140 6.49 15.17 11.60
N TRP A 141 6.83 16.38 12.00
CA TRP A 141 6.81 17.55 11.11
C TRP A 141 7.83 17.44 9.97
N LEU A 142 9.04 16.96 10.25
CA LEU A 142 10.05 16.72 9.23
C LEU A 142 9.56 15.67 8.18
N SER A 143 8.91 14.61 8.63
CA SER A 143 8.31 13.60 7.74
C SER A 143 7.11 14.14 6.95
N THR A 144 6.38 15.11 7.50
CA THR A 144 5.21 15.72 6.83
C THR A 144 5.62 16.54 5.60
N ILE A 145 6.81 17.14 5.57
CA ILE A 145 7.26 17.95 4.43
C ILE A 145 7.32 17.12 3.13
N PRO A 146 8.06 16.01 3.03
CA PRO A 146 8.05 15.17 1.83
C PRO A 146 6.68 14.54 1.56
N PHE A 147 5.84 14.26 2.56
CA PHE A 147 4.47 13.81 2.38
C PHE A 147 3.63 14.83 1.59
N LEU A 148 3.62 16.09 2.01
CA LEU A 148 2.91 17.17 1.31
C LEU A 148 3.44 17.38 -0.11
N TYR A 149 4.75 17.25 -0.31
CA TYR A 149 5.35 17.30 -1.64
C TYR A 149 4.84 16.17 -2.54
N ILE A 150 4.75 14.93 -2.04
CA ILE A 150 4.19 13.80 -2.80
C ILE A 150 2.74 14.08 -3.17
N LEU A 151 1.92 14.57 -2.24
CA LEU A 151 0.53 14.93 -2.51
C LEU A 151 0.44 16.02 -3.59
N TYR A 152 1.29 17.06 -3.53
CA TYR A 152 1.35 18.07 -4.58
C TYR A 152 1.63 17.47 -5.95
N VAL A 153 2.64 16.61 -6.07
CA VAL A 153 2.98 15.95 -7.34
C VAL A 153 1.81 15.10 -7.84
N LEU A 154 1.16 14.30 -6.97
CA LEU A 154 0.06 13.42 -7.35
C LEU A 154 -1.21 14.19 -7.74
N PHE A 155 -1.56 15.25 -7.03
CA PHE A 155 -2.83 15.96 -7.25
C PHE A 155 -2.73 17.13 -8.21
N VAL A 156 -1.56 17.74 -8.35
CA VAL A 156 -1.35 18.89 -9.23
C VAL A 156 -0.62 18.50 -10.51
N GLU A 157 0.59 17.97 -10.39
CA GLU A 157 1.41 17.70 -11.59
C GLU A 157 0.88 16.50 -12.40
N LEU A 158 0.56 15.39 -11.74
CA LEU A 158 0.04 14.21 -12.43
C LEU A 158 -1.32 14.48 -13.09
N THR A 159 -2.15 15.36 -12.54
CA THR A 159 -3.45 15.73 -13.13
C THR A 159 -3.29 16.25 -14.55
N LYS A 160 -2.27 17.07 -14.82
CA LYS A 160 -1.96 17.58 -16.15
C LYS A 160 -1.68 16.49 -17.20
N SER A 161 -1.28 15.30 -16.73
CA SER A 161 -0.97 14.17 -17.60
C SER A 161 -2.18 13.26 -17.85
N LEU A 162 -3.24 13.42 -17.05
CA LEU A 162 -4.43 12.57 -17.15
C LEU A 162 -5.33 12.95 -18.32
N ASP A 163 -5.25 14.16 -18.85
CA ASP A 163 -6.07 14.62 -19.99
C ASP A 163 -5.84 13.78 -21.26
N ARG A 164 -4.68 13.13 -21.36
CA ARG A 164 -4.32 12.25 -22.48
C ARG A 164 -4.74 10.79 -22.25
N GLN A 165 -5.32 10.46 -21.10
CA GLN A 165 -5.76 9.11 -20.77
C GLN A 165 -7.25 8.92 -21.17
N PRO A 166 -7.67 7.68 -21.49
CA PRO A 166 -9.09 7.36 -21.68
C PRO A 166 -9.94 7.81 -20.48
N PRO A 167 -11.19 8.27 -20.70
CA PRO A 167 -12.04 8.81 -19.61
C PRO A 167 -12.20 7.87 -18.42
N GLN A 168 -12.34 6.56 -18.68
CA GLN A 168 -12.46 5.54 -17.64
C GLN A 168 -11.19 5.41 -16.81
N VAL A 169 -10.00 5.44 -17.46
CA VAL A 169 -8.70 5.42 -16.78
C VAL A 169 -8.52 6.67 -15.93
N ARG A 170 -8.87 7.84 -16.46
CA ARG A 170 -8.81 9.12 -15.72
C ARG A 170 -9.65 9.09 -14.44
N LYS A 171 -10.89 8.59 -14.53
CA LYS A 171 -11.78 8.43 -13.36
C LYS A 171 -11.17 7.48 -12.35
N LEU A 172 -10.65 6.34 -12.80
CA LEU A 172 -10.08 5.32 -11.92
C LEU A 172 -8.81 5.84 -11.20
N VAL A 173 -7.92 6.55 -11.90
CA VAL A 173 -6.74 7.19 -11.31
C VAL A 173 -7.13 8.27 -10.30
N SER A 174 -8.19 9.06 -10.58
CA SER A 174 -8.70 10.03 -9.62
C SER A 174 -9.19 9.38 -8.35
N ASN A 175 -9.94 8.28 -8.45
CA ASN A 175 -10.40 7.50 -7.29
C ASN A 175 -9.22 6.89 -6.52
N MET A 176 -8.20 6.37 -7.22
CA MET A 176 -6.99 5.84 -6.60
C MET A 176 -6.23 6.89 -5.78
N ARG A 177 -6.11 8.11 -6.29
CA ARG A 177 -5.45 9.20 -5.54
C ARG A 177 -6.22 9.55 -4.27
N LEU A 178 -7.57 9.56 -4.33
CA LEU A 178 -8.40 9.74 -3.14
C LEU A 178 -8.28 8.58 -2.16
N LEU A 179 -8.21 7.35 -2.67
CA LEU A 179 -7.94 6.17 -1.85
C LEU A 179 -6.58 6.28 -1.14
N LEU A 180 -5.52 6.68 -1.86
CA LEU A 180 -4.21 6.92 -1.27
C LEU A 180 -4.27 8.00 -0.18
N LEU A 181 -4.90 9.14 -0.47
CA LEU A 181 -5.02 10.21 0.52
C LEU A 181 -5.75 9.74 1.78
N GLY A 182 -6.87 9.02 1.63
CA GLY A 182 -7.63 8.48 2.75
C GLY A 182 -6.86 7.43 3.56
N THR A 183 -6.20 6.49 2.89
CA THR A 183 -5.44 5.43 3.57
C THR A 183 -4.13 5.95 4.16
N TRP A 184 -3.40 6.78 3.43
CA TRP A 184 -2.15 7.36 3.92
C TRP A 184 -2.39 8.39 5.03
N GLY A 185 -3.57 9.02 5.08
CA GLY A 185 -3.98 9.87 6.20
C GLY A 185 -4.12 9.14 7.52
N VAL A 186 -4.37 7.82 7.49
CA VAL A 186 -4.42 6.99 8.73
C VAL A 186 -3.08 6.99 9.47
N TYR A 187 -1.95 6.95 8.74
CA TYR A 187 -0.62 6.84 9.36
C TYR A 187 -0.24 8.06 10.20
N PRO A 188 -0.30 9.31 9.70
CA PRO A 188 -0.03 10.48 10.54
C PRO A 188 -1.06 10.64 11.68
N ILE A 189 -2.34 10.28 11.48
CA ILE A 189 -3.34 10.30 12.56
C ILE A 189 -2.93 9.30 13.66
N ALA A 190 -2.59 8.07 13.29
CA ALA A 190 -2.17 7.04 14.23
C ALA A 190 -0.84 7.41 14.93
N TYR A 191 0.09 8.06 14.23
CA TYR A 191 1.33 8.59 14.78
C TYR A 191 1.08 9.67 15.85
N LEU A 192 0.05 10.50 15.66
CA LEU A 192 -0.30 11.57 16.58
C LEU A 192 -1.08 11.12 17.83
N ILE A 193 -1.59 9.89 17.88
CA ILE A 193 -2.38 9.39 19.01
C ILE A 193 -1.72 9.66 20.36
N PRO A 194 -0.42 9.31 20.59
CA PRO A 194 0.25 9.60 21.86
C PRO A 194 0.48 11.11 22.10
N VAL A 195 0.69 11.89 21.04
CA VAL A 195 0.86 13.35 21.12
C VAL A 195 -0.42 14.05 21.59
N LEU A 196 -1.58 13.48 21.24
CA LEU A 196 -2.89 13.97 21.64
C LEU A 196 -3.30 13.50 23.06
N GLY A 197 -2.42 12.78 23.76
CA GLY A 197 -2.67 12.32 25.12
C GLY A 197 -3.49 11.02 25.21
N PHE A 198 -3.69 10.34 24.08
CA PHE A 198 -4.28 9.01 24.08
C PHE A 198 -3.18 7.97 24.23
N ASP A 199 -3.13 7.33 25.37
CA ASP A 199 -2.17 6.28 25.71
C ASP A 199 -2.90 5.01 26.21
N GLY A 200 -2.11 3.98 26.53
CA GLY A 200 -2.62 2.71 27.05
C GLY A 200 -2.97 1.68 26.00
N ALA A 201 -3.48 0.54 26.47
CA ALA A 201 -3.69 -0.65 25.65
C ALA A 201 -4.69 -0.45 24.51
N ASP A 202 -5.79 0.25 24.76
CA ASP A 202 -6.85 0.46 23.76
C ASP A 202 -6.38 1.36 22.62
N ALA A 203 -5.63 2.42 22.94
CA ALA A 203 -5.03 3.32 21.95
C ALA A 203 -4.00 2.58 21.09
N TRP A 204 -3.17 1.74 21.71
CA TRP A 204 -2.21 0.91 20.99
C TRP A 204 -2.90 -0.10 20.06
N VAL A 205 -3.94 -0.81 20.55
CA VAL A 205 -4.73 -1.76 19.73
C VAL A 205 -5.42 -1.03 18.58
N GLY A 206 -6.03 0.12 18.83
CA GLY A 206 -6.65 0.96 17.80
C GLY A 206 -5.66 1.36 16.71
N LYS A 207 -4.44 1.79 17.08
CA LYS A 207 -3.34 2.08 16.16
C LYS A 207 -2.99 0.86 15.29
N GLN A 208 -2.83 -0.33 15.89
CA GLN A 208 -2.49 -1.56 15.16
C GLN A 208 -3.60 -1.99 14.18
N ILE A 209 -4.86 -1.84 14.56
CA ILE A 209 -6.01 -2.11 13.69
C ILE A 209 -6.04 -1.12 12.53
N GLY A 210 -5.88 0.18 12.81
CA GLY A 210 -5.84 1.23 11.80
C GLY A 210 -4.74 0.99 10.74
N TYR A 211 -3.52 0.73 11.18
CA TYR A 211 -2.42 0.36 10.28
C TYR A 211 -2.73 -0.88 9.45
N SER A 212 -3.33 -1.91 10.05
CA SER A 212 -3.65 -3.15 9.35
C SER A 212 -4.69 -2.95 8.24
N ILE A 213 -5.73 -2.17 8.51
CA ILE A 213 -6.76 -1.83 7.51
C ILE A 213 -6.17 -0.96 6.41
N ALA A 214 -5.39 0.07 6.78
CA ALA A 214 -4.73 0.95 5.84
C ALA A 214 -3.79 0.17 4.90
N ASP A 215 -3.00 -0.76 5.43
CA ASP A 215 -2.06 -1.56 4.65
C ASP A 215 -2.75 -2.50 3.66
N ILE A 216 -3.85 -3.18 4.05
CA ILE A 216 -4.62 -4.01 3.11
C ILE A 216 -5.17 -3.12 1.97
N THR A 217 -5.73 -1.98 2.32
CA THR A 217 -6.37 -1.08 1.37
C THR A 217 -5.35 -0.40 0.46
N ALA A 218 -4.24 0.09 1.02
CA ALA A 218 -3.20 0.80 0.27
C ALA A 218 -2.32 -0.11 -0.59
N LYS A 219 -2.36 -1.43 -0.42
CA LYS A 219 -1.54 -2.37 -1.17
C LYS A 219 -2.39 -3.34 -2.00
N VAL A 220 -3.24 -4.16 -1.36
CA VAL A 220 -4.03 -5.19 -2.08
C VAL A 220 -5.10 -4.54 -2.96
N LEU A 221 -5.97 -3.71 -2.37
CA LEU A 221 -7.03 -3.03 -3.14
C LEU A 221 -6.42 -2.09 -4.19
N TYR A 222 -5.36 -1.38 -3.82
CA TYR A 222 -4.64 -0.51 -4.73
C TYR A 222 -4.04 -1.29 -5.91
N GLY A 223 -3.39 -2.44 -5.68
CA GLY A 223 -2.87 -3.33 -6.72
C GLY A 223 -3.96 -3.87 -7.66
N ILE A 224 -5.16 -4.19 -7.12
CA ILE A 224 -6.33 -4.55 -7.94
C ILE A 224 -6.77 -3.38 -8.83
N LEU A 225 -6.71 -2.14 -8.34
CA LEU A 225 -7.03 -0.95 -9.15
C LEU A 225 -5.96 -0.72 -10.23
N ILE A 226 -4.68 -0.93 -9.94
CA ILE A 226 -3.59 -0.93 -10.94
C ILE A 226 -3.85 -1.97 -12.03
N TYR A 227 -4.24 -3.19 -11.66
CA TYR A 227 -4.63 -4.23 -12.62
C TYR A 227 -5.80 -3.78 -13.51
N ASN A 228 -6.84 -3.18 -12.93
CA ASN A 228 -7.98 -2.67 -13.70
C ASN A 228 -7.57 -1.55 -14.67
N ILE A 229 -6.70 -0.63 -14.25
CA ILE A 229 -6.14 0.41 -15.14
C ILE A 229 -5.36 -0.25 -16.28
N ALA A 230 -4.48 -1.20 -15.96
CA ALA A 230 -3.69 -1.91 -16.96
C ALA A 230 -4.57 -2.65 -17.98
N ARG A 231 -5.67 -3.28 -17.54
CA ARG A 231 -6.65 -3.93 -18.43
C ARG A 231 -7.38 -2.92 -19.32
N LEU A 232 -7.94 -1.86 -18.75
CA LEU A 232 -8.64 -0.84 -19.54
C LEU A 232 -7.73 -0.22 -20.59
N LYS A 233 -6.48 0.03 -20.25
CA LYS A 233 -5.49 0.55 -21.21
C LYS A 233 -5.12 -0.51 -22.25
N SER A 234 -4.98 -1.77 -21.87
CA SER A 234 -4.73 -2.84 -22.83
C SER A 234 -5.84 -2.97 -23.86
N PHE A 235 -7.09 -2.86 -23.43
CA PHE A 235 -8.26 -2.92 -24.33
C PHE A 235 -8.36 -1.66 -25.22
N ALA A 236 -7.98 -0.49 -24.72
CA ALA A 236 -7.97 0.72 -25.50
C ALA A 236 -6.85 0.76 -26.54
N ASP A 237 -5.73 0.08 -26.27
CA ASP A 237 -4.55 0.07 -27.12
C ASP A 237 -4.57 -1.04 -28.19
N ASP A 238 -5.32 -2.12 -27.97
CA ASP A 238 -5.38 -3.30 -28.86
C ASP A 238 -6.77 -3.95 -28.83
N VAL A 239 -7.54 -3.71 -29.89
CA VAL A 239 -8.92 -4.22 -30.04
C VAL A 239 -8.92 -5.74 -30.18
N ALA A 240 -7.96 -6.31 -30.90
CA ALA A 240 -7.91 -7.78 -31.09
C ALA A 240 -7.60 -8.48 -29.75
N PHE A 241 -6.75 -7.90 -28.92
CA PHE A 241 -6.52 -8.38 -27.55
C PHE A 241 -7.79 -8.30 -26.70
N ALA A 242 -8.55 -7.21 -26.82
CA ALA A 242 -9.82 -7.06 -26.09
C ALA A 242 -10.85 -8.11 -26.49
N GLU A 243 -11.03 -8.36 -27.78
CA GLU A 243 -11.94 -9.38 -28.31
C GLU A 243 -11.54 -10.80 -27.85
N HIS A 244 -10.26 -11.13 -27.92
CA HIS A 244 -9.75 -12.42 -27.44
C HIS A 244 -10.06 -12.64 -25.93
N GLU A 245 -9.77 -11.65 -25.08
CA GLU A 245 -10.05 -11.74 -23.64
C GLU A 245 -11.55 -11.87 -23.33
N LEU A 246 -12.42 -11.20 -24.10
CA LEU A 246 -13.88 -11.31 -23.94
C LEU A 246 -14.37 -12.71 -24.32
N HIS A 247 -13.91 -13.26 -25.44
CA HIS A 247 -14.27 -14.62 -25.86
C HIS A 247 -13.81 -15.69 -24.86
N GLU A 248 -12.63 -15.54 -24.25
CA GLU A 248 -12.18 -16.45 -23.20
C GLU A 248 -13.08 -16.40 -21.96
N VAL A 249 -13.53 -15.22 -21.56
CA VAL A 249 -14.46 -15.04 -20.43
C VAL A 249 -15.81 -15.68 -20.73
N GLU A 250 -16.38 -15.44 -21.92
CA GLU A 250 -17.64 -16.04 -22.35
C GLU A 250 -17.57 -17.59 -22.38
N ALA A 251 -16.48 -18.11 -22.93
CA ALA A 251 -16.24 -19.55 -22.96
C ALA A 251 -16.08 -20.17 -21.56
N ALA A 252 -15.46 -19.44 -20.62
CA ALA A 252 -15.32 -19.88 -19.23
C ALA A 252 -16.67 -19.87 -18.50
N VAL A 253 -17.49 -18.84 -18.69
CA VAL A 253 -18.85 -18.75 -18.13
C VAL A 253 -19.72 -19.86 -18.67
N ALA A 254 -19.68 -20.12 -19.98
CA ALA A 254 -20.46 -21.21 -20.61
C ALA A 254 -20.06 -22.61 -20.13
N ARG A 255 -18.77 -22.80 -19.76
CA ARG A 255 -18.29 -24.05 -19.14
C ARG A 255 -18.72 -24.20 -17.69
N ALA A 256 -18.79 -23.12 -16.93
CA ALA A 256 -19.21 -23.13 -15.52
C ALA A 256 -20.74 -23.31 -15.35
N ALA A 257 -21.53 -23.09 -16.41
CA ALA A 257 -22.98 -23.24 -16.42
C ALA A 257 -23.45 -24.66 -16.81
N LYS A 258 -22.52 -25.54 -17.17
CA LYS A 258 -22.76 -26.98 -17.48
C LYS A 258 -22.38 -27.87 -16.30
#